data_c16326072db48cdc7c409854265ce344
#
_entry.id   c16326072db48cdc7c409854265ce344
#
_cell.length_a   1.000
_cell.length_b   1.000
_cell.length_c   1.000
_cell.angle_alpha   90.00
_cell.angle_beta   90.00
_cell.angle_gamma   90.00
#
_symmetry.space_group_name_H-M   'P 1'
#
loop_
_entity.id
_entity.type
_entity.pdbx_description
1 polymer ?
#
loop_
_entity_poly.entity_id
_entity_poly.type
_entity_poly.pdbx_seq_one_letter_code
_entity_poly.pdbx_strand_id
1 'polypeptide(L)'
;MDTAAVAFDLDDTLAVTRVDRETLLQEALDAVDAPDRSRQAYLDAHADNLTAESREPVFERLLDGTNADPTALARAYRERVNDALEPVPGVESMLATLREEYRLGLLTNGPVVAQRSKLDALGWTDVFDVALVTGELSAGKPDRAAFETLLGELGTDAAETVFVGDDVTADIQGATDAGLEAVQVCYPGGPERTPAAIAHVDRADLPTRLSSILTRR
;
A
#
# COMPACT_ATOMS: atom_id res chain seq x y z
N MET A 1 -0.21 22.20 -15.67
CA MET A 1 1.23 21.96 -15.35
C MET A 1 1.52 20.55 -15.82
N ASP A 2 2.72 20.28 -16.29
CA ASP A 2 3.05 18.93 -16.75
C ASP A 2 3.33 18.06 -15.52
N THR A 3 2.92 16.78 -15.57
CA THR A 3 3.22 15.81 -14.52
C THR A 3 4.71 15.53 -14.50
N ALA A 4 5.36 15.69 -13.33
CA ALA A 4 6.78 15.39 -13.13
C ALA A 4 7.00 14.05 -12.42
N ALA A 5 6.06 13.64 -11.56
CA ALA A 5 6.14 12.40 -10.82
C ALA A 5 4.79 11.67 -10.72
N VAL A 6 4.87 10.36 -10.61
CA VAL A 6 3.73 9.48 -10.32
C VAL A 6 4.08 8.64 -9.10
N ALA A 7 3.25 8.72 -8.08
CA ALA A 7 3.44 7.96 -6.86
C ALA A 7 2.30 6.97 -6.65
N PHE A 8 2.59 5.85 -6.01
CA PHE A 8 1.67 4.72 -5.90
C PHE A 8 1.55 4.26 -4.45
N ASP A 9 0.38 3.76 -4.10
CA ASP A 9 0.22 2.78 -3.05
C ASP A 9 0.64 1.38 -3.55
N LEU A 10 0.87 0.43 -2.64
CA LEU A 10 1.29 -0.93 -2.94
C LEU A 10 0.13 -1.92 -2.93
N ASP A 11 -0.47 -2.10 -1.74
CA ASP A 11 -1.45 -3.16 -1.49
C ASP A 11 -2.77 -2.85 -2.20
N ASP A 12 -3.34 -3.84 -2.89
CA ASP A 12 -4.57 -3.71 -3.68
C ASP A 12 -4.52 -2.67 -4.82
N THR A 13 -3.39 -1.99 -5.00
CA THR A 13 -3.10 -1.05 -6.10
C THR A 13 -2.16 -1.66 -7.13
N LEU A 14 -0.90 -1.91 -6.78
CA LEU A 14 0.13 -2.49 -7.67
C LEU A 14 0.31 -3.99 -7.47
N ALA A 15 0.03 -4.49 -6.27
CA ALA A 15 0.18 -5.89 -5.92
C ALA A 15 -1.02 -6.40 -5.11
N VAL A 16 -1.35 -7.66 -5.30
CA VAL A 16 -2.48 -8.34 -4.65
C VAL A 16 -2.03 -9.67 -4.07
N THR A 17 -2.80 -10.22 -3.13
CA THR A 17 -2.62 -11.61 -2.73
C THR A 17 -3.59 -12.51 -3.47
N ARG A 18 -3.09 -13.61 -4.04
CA ARG A 18 -3.94 -14.64 -4.71
C ARG A 18 -4.88 -15.39 -3.76
N VAL A 19 -4.61 -15.28 -2.46
CA VAL A 19 -5.44 -15.81 -1.37
C VAL A 19 -5.95 -14.63 -0.56
N ASP A 20 -7.19 -14.66 -0.11
CA ASP A 20 -7.75 -13.59 0.69
C ASP A 20 -7.03 -13.45 2.05
N ARG A 21 -7.00 -12.22 2.55
CA ARG A 21 -6.25 -11.88 3.77
C ARG A 21 -6.81 -12.51 5.04
N GLU A 22 -8.09 -12.89 5.07
CA GLU A 22 -8.68 -13.61 6.19
C GLU A 22 -8.15 -15.05 6.26
N THR A 23 -8.16 -15.75 5.12
CA THR A 23 -7.58 -17.09 4.99
C THR A 23 -6.11 -17.10 5.40
N LEU A 24 -5.31 -16.14 4.91
CA LEU A 24 -3.89 -16.04 5.28
C LEU A 24 -3.69 -15.79 6.78
N LEU A 25 -4.59 -15.04 7.42
CA LEU A 25 -4.55 -14.82 8.87
C LEU A 25 -4.88 -16.10 9.63
N GLN A 26 -5.92 -16.83 9.23
CA GLN A 26 -6.27 -18.10 9.89
C GLN A 26 -5.15 -19.14 9.75
N GLU A 27 -4.59 -19.31 8.55
CA GLU A 27 -3.45 -20.19 8.34
C GLU A 27 -2.23 -19.82 9.20
N ALA A 28 -2.03 -18.53 9.45
CA ALA A 28 -0.94 -18.08 10.32
C ALA A 28 -1.22 -18.36 11.79
N LEU A 29 -2.48 -18.17 12.23
CA LEU A 29 -2.93 -18.51 13.59
C LEU A 29 -2.79 -20.02 13.86
N ASP A 30 -3.24 -20.85 12.93
CA ASP A 30 -3.12 -22.30 13.00
C ASP A 30 -1.66 -22.77 13.14
N ALA A 31 -0.74 -22.12 12.38
CA ALA A 31 0.67 -22.51 12.39
C ALA A 31 1.41 -22.22 13.72
N VAL A 32 0.82 -21.41 14.59
CA VAL A 32 1.38 -21.07 15.91
C VAL A 32 0.47 -21.55 17.05
N ASP A 33 -0.47 -22.45 16.76
CA ASP A 33 -1.47 -22.96 17.72
C ASP A 33 -2.22 -21.83 18.46
N ALA A 34 -2.48 -20.71 17.77
CA ALA A 34 -3.23 -19.60 18.32
C ALA A 34 -4.75 -19.76 18.10
N PRO A 35 -5.58 -19.21 18.97
CA PRO A 35 -7.02 -19.23 18.77
C PRO A 35 -7.42 -18.34 17.57
N ASP A 36 -8.51 -18.75 16.88
CA ASP A 36 -9.08 -17.98 15.76
C ASP A 36 -9.32 -16.53 16.12
N ARG A 37 -9.02 -15.65 15.18
CA ARG A 37 -9.27 -14.21 15.27
C ARG A 37 -9.82 -13.69 13.94
N SER A 38 -10.82 -12.83 14.00
CA SER A 38 -11.40 -12.26 12.79
C SER A 38 -10.47 -11.24 12.12
N ARG A 39 -10.61 -11.12 10.81
CA ARG A 39 -9.93 -10.08 10.03
C ARG A 39 -10.25 -8.68 10.55
N GLN A 40 -11.48 -8.42 11.02
CA GLN A 40 -11.86 -7.13 11.58
C GLN A 40 -11.07 -6.81 12.86
N ALA A 41 -10.93 -7.76 13.78
CA ALA A 41 -10.12 -7.57 14.98
C ALA A 41 -8.65 -7.26 14.66
N TYR A 42 -8.11 -7.91 13.61
CA TYR A 42 -6.77 -7.59 13.10
C TYR A 42 -6.70 -6.16 12.54
N LEU A 43 -7.68 -5.73 11.72
CA LEU A 43 -7.70 -4.39 11.12
C LEU A 43 -7.81 -3.30 12.19
N ASP A 44 -8.62 -3.49 13.22
CA ASP A 44 -8.75 -2.57 14.35
C ASP A 44 -7.42 -2.43 15.12
N ALA A 45 -6.72 -3.54 15.33
CA ALA A 45 -5.40 -3.50 15.96
C ALA A 45 -4.33 -2.89 15.03
N HIS A 46 -4.43 -3.10 13.72
CA HIS A 46 -3.47 -2.60 12.72
C HIS A 46 -3.58 -1.08 12.52
N ALA A 47 -4.80 -0.53 12.56
CA ALA A 47 -5.04 0.90 12.35
C ALA A 47 -4.25 1.79 13.34
N ASP A 48 -4.02 1.31 14.56
CA ASP A 48 -3.26 2.02 15.59
C ASP A 48 -1.73 1.81 15.46
N ASN A 49 -1.26 1.02 14.48
CA ASN A 49 0.14 0.59 14.36
C ASN A 49 0.74 0.82 12.96
N LEU A 50 0.27 1.83 12.23
CA LEU A 50 0.74 2.14 10.86
C LEU A 50 2.19 2.61 10.81
N THR A 51 2.71 3.17 11.91
CA THR A 51 4.08 3.69 12.03
C THR A 51 4.99 2.77 12.88
N ALA A 52 4.63 1.49 13.01
CA ALA A 52 5.42 0.54 13.78
C ALA A 52 6.56 -0.08 12.95
N GLU A 53 7.60 -0.55 13.63
CA GLU A 53 8.68 -1.30 13.02
C GLU A 53 8.21 -2.67 12.51
N SER A 54 7.41 -3.38 13.31
CA SER A 54 6.89 -4.72 12.99
C SER A 54 5.40 -4.85 13.29
N ARG A 55 4.80 -5.99 12.89
CA ARG A 55 3.43 -6.34 13.26
C ARG A 55 3.29 -6.92 14.68
N GLU A 56 4.35 -7.04 15.44
CA GLU A 56 4.29 -7.60 16.80
C GLU A 56 3.27 -6.88 17.68
N PRO A 57 3.23 -5.52 17.76
CA PRO A 57 2.23 -4.83 18.58
C PRO A 57 0.79 -5.10 18.15
N VAL A 58 0.55 -5.31 16.84
CA VAL A 58 -0.77 -5.69 16.31
C VAL A 58 -1.17 -7.06 16.86
N PHE A 59 -0.25 -8.02 16.81
CA PHE A 59 -0.52 -9.38 17.26
C PHE A 59 -0.49 -9.53 18.80
N GLU A 60 0.30 -8.74 19.52
CA GLU A 60 0.19 -8.62 20.97
C GLU A 60 -1.23 -8.27 21.40
N ARG A 61 -1.80 -7.22 20.77
CA ARG A 61 -3.19 -6.82 21.02
C ARG A 61 -4.20 -7.90 20.60
N LEU A 62 -3.98 -8.52 19.44
CA LEU A 62 -4.89 -9.54 18.90
C LEU A 62 -4.91 -10.81 19.73
N LEU A 63 -3.78 -11.17 20.35
CA LEU A 63 -3.61 -12.36 21.17
C LEU A 63 -3.77 -12.10 22.67
N ASP A 64 -4.21 -10.92 23.07
CA ASP A 64 -4.42 -10.61 24.49
C ASP A 64 -5.24 -11.70 25.19
N GLY A 65 -4.79 -12.08 26.40
CA GLY A 65 -5.39 -13.17 27.18
C GLY A 65 -5.10 -14.60 26.68
N THR A 66 -4.20 -14.78 25.72
CA THR A 66 -3.74 -16.10 25.23
C THR A 66 -2.28 -16.38 25.61
N ASN A 67 -1.81 -17.61 25.36
CA ASN A 67 -0.40 -17.98 25.53
C ASN A 67 0.34 -18.08 24.19
N ALA A 68 -0.28 -17.70 23.07
CA ALA A 68 0.35 -17.74 21.76
C ALA A 68 1.42 -16.62 21.63
N ASP A 69 2.47 -16.92 20.86
CA ASP A 69 3.60 -16.01 20.66
C ASP A 69 3.30 -14.99 19.55
N PRO A 70 3.15 -13.68 19.84
CA PRO A 70 2.87 -12.65 18.84
C PRO A 70 4.02 -12.48 17.82
N THR A 71 5.28 -12.69 18.22
CA THR A 71 6.43 -12.62 17.32
C THR A 71 6.40 -13.76 16.30
N ALA A 72 6.09 -14.98 16.75
CA ALA A 72 5.93 -16.13 15.87
C ALA A 72 4.76 -15.92 14.89
N LEU A 73 3.63 -15.37 15.36
CA LEU A 73 2.48 -15.06 14.51
C LEU A 73 2.80 -13.95 13.49
N ALA A 74 3.51 -12.89 13.90
CA ALA A 74 3.94 -11.82 13.00
C ALA A 74 4.80 -12.36 11.85
N ARG A 75 5.72 -13.27 12.16
CA ARG A 75 6.55 -13.96 11.17
C ARG A 75 5.70 -14.85 10.26
N ALA A 76 4.90 -15.74 10.83
CA ALA A 76 4.07 -16.69 10.08
C ALA A 76 3.11 -15.96 9.12
N TYR A 77 2.47 -14.90 9.57
CA TYR A 77 1.57 -14.11 8.72
C TYR A 77 2.31 -13.38 7.60
N ARG A 78 3.49 -12.81 7.89
CA ARG A 78 4.32 -12.16 6.87
C ARG A 78 4.76 -13.14 5.78
N GLU A 79 5.24 -14.32 6.16
CA GLU A 79 5.65 -15.36 5.22
C GLU A 79 4.49 -15.76 4.29
N ARG A 80 3.30 -16.03 4.83
CA ARG A 80 2.11 -16.38 4.03
C ARG A 80 1.67 -15.25 3.10
N VAL A 81 1.70 -14.01 3.59
CA VAL A 81 1.37 -12.84 2.76
C VAL A 81 2.36 -12.72 1.60
N ASN A 82 3.67 -12.85 1.85
CA ASN A 82 4.68 -12.74 0.81
C ASN A 82 4.59 -13.90 -0.20
N ASP A 83 4.34 -15.12 0.26
CA ASP A 83 4.16 -16.29 -0.61
C ASP A 83 2.91 -16.19 -1.51
N ALA A 84 1.88 -15.49 -1.03
CA ALA A 84 0.64 -15.28 -1.78
C ALA A 84 0.66 -14.00 -2.63
N LEU A 85 1.66 -13.12 -2.44
CA LEU A 85 1.72 -11.81 -3.08
C LEU A 85 2.13 -11.94 -4.54
N GLU A 86 1.44 -11.22 -5.42
CA GLU A 86 1.77 -11.16 -6.85
C GLU A 86 1.52 -9.75 -7.40
N PRO A 87 2.31 -9.32 -8.40
CA PRO A 87 2.03 -8.08 -9.13
C PRO A 87 0.67 -8.16 -9.84
N VAL A 88 -0.04 -7.04 -9.91
CA VAL A 88 -1.16 -6.92 -10.85
C VAL A 88 -0.63 -7.12 -12.28
N PRO A 89 -1.26 -7.97 -13.11
CA PRO A 89 -0.75 -8.28 -14.44
C PRO A 89 -0.48 -7.03 -15.29
N GLY A 90 0.75 -6.89 -15.77
CA GLY A 90 1.19 -5.77 -16.60
C GLY A 90 1.77 -4.57 -15.86
N VAL A 91 1.66 -4.52 -14.52
CA VAL A 91 2.19 -3.41 -13.71
C VAL A 91 3.70 -3.22 -13.89
N GLU A 92 4.48 -4.29 -13.95
CA GLU A 92 5.93 -4.18 -14.11
C GLU A 92 6.31 -3.48 -15.42
N SER A 93 5.64 -3.83 -16.54
CA SER A 93 5.84 -3.16 -17.83
C SER A 93 5.37 -1.71 -17.80
N MET A 94 4.28 -1.41 -17.09
CA MET A 94 3.78 -0.05 -16.88
C MET A 94 4.80 0.79 -16.11
N LEU A 95 5.31 0.29 -14.99
CA LEU A 95 6.32 0.99 -14.18
C LEU A 95 7.60 1.25 -14.99
N ALA A 96 8.07 0.27 -15.76
CA ALA A 96 9.23 0.44 -16.62
C ALA A 96 9.01 1.55 -17.67
N THR A 97 7.83 1.61 -18.28
CA THR A 97 7.48 2.65 -19.26
C THR A 97 7.36 4.03 -18.62
N LEU A 98 6.68 4.13 -17.47
CA LEU A 98 6.49 5.40 -16.76
C LEU A 98 7.83 5.99 -16.29
N ARG A 99 8.79 5.15 -15.91
CA ARG A 99 10.12 5.59 -15.46
C ARG A 99 10.94 6.29 -16.54
N GLU A 100 10.58 6.13 -17.81
CA GLU A 100 11.23 6.83 -18.92
C GLU A 100 10.85 8.34 -18.95
N GLU A 101 9.67 8.70 -18.40
CA GLU A 101 9.10 10.05 -18.49
C GLU A 101 8.90 10.72 -17.11
N TYR A 102 8.70 9.93 -16.05
CA TYR A 102 8.32 10.42 -14.72
C TYR A 102 9.25 9.89 -13.64
N ARG A 103 9.40 10.65 -12.55
CA ARG A 103 9.93 10.09 -11.30
C ARG A 103 8.87 9.20 -10.67
N LEU A 104 9.28 8.04 -10.18
CA LEU A 104 8.37 7.08 -9.55
C LEU A 104 8.51 7.09 -8.04
N GLY A 105 7.39 7.31 -7.35
CA GLY A 105 7.27 7.20 -5.91
C GLY A 105 6.46 6.00 -5.47
N LEU A 106 6.77 5.47 -4.31
CA LEU A 106 5.90 4.55 -3.57
C LEU A 106 5.69 5.11 -2.16
N LEU A 107 4.45 5.12 -1.69
CA LEU A 107 4.09 5.45 -0.30
C LEU A 107 3.06 4.43 0.19
N THR A 108 3.49 3.50 1.03
CA THR A 108 2.64 2.40 1.51
C THR A 108 2.49 2.43 3.02
N ASN A 109 1.25 2.29 3.50
CA ASN A 109 0.94 2.21 4.92
C ASN A 109 1.31 0.84 5.51
N GLY A 110 1.93 0.86 6.68
CA GLY A 110 2.17 -0.32 7.50
C GLY A 110 3.57 -0.42 8.09
N PRO A 111 3.79 -1.46 8.90
CA PRO A 111 5.05 -1.69 9.58
C PRO A 111 6.22 -1.93 8.62
N VAL A 112 7.41 -1.41 8.97
CA VAL A 112 8.64 -1.46 8.15
C VAL A 112 8.94 -2.86 7.65
N VAL A 113 9.12 -3.80 8.58
CA VAL A 113 9.49 -5.19 8.26
C VAL A 113 8.49 -5.83 7.31
N ALA A 114 7.20 -5.54 7.47
CA ALA A 114 6.16 -6.13 6.65
C ALA A 114 6.16 -5.58 5.21
N GLN A 115 6.24 -4.26 5.04
CA GLN A 115 6.17 -3.65 3.71
C GLN A 115 7.49 -3.81 2.95
N ARG A 116 8.65 -3.67 3.63
CA ARG A 116 9.95 -3.92 3.00
C ARG A 116 10.08 -5.36 2.50
N SER A 117 9.60 -6.35 3.30
CA SER A 117 9.62 -7.75 2.85
C SER A 117 8.71 -8.04 1.64
N LYS A 118 7.63 -7.29 1.44
CA LYS A 118 6.81 -7.38 0.21
C LYS A 118 7.57 -6.85 -1.00
N LEU A 119 8.22 -5.70 -0.87
CA LEU A 119 9.03 -5.13 -1.96
C LEU A 119 10.18 -6.08 -2.35
N ASP A 120 10.80 -6.72 -1.36
CA ASP A 120 11.83 -7.74 -1.59
C ASP A 120 11.26 -8.97 -2.31
N ALA A 121 10.13 -9.50 -1.84
CA ALA A 121 9.45 -10.66 -2.44
C ALA A 121 9.00 -10.39 -3.89
N LEU A 122 8.62 -9.15 -4.23
CA LEU A 122 8.25 -8.72 -5.58
C LEU A 122 9.48 -8.41 -6.46
N GLY A 123 10.69 -8.31 -5.89
CA GLY A 123 11.88 -7.83 -6.60
C GLY A 123 11.83 -6.32 -6.89
N TRP A 124 11.09 -5.54 -6.11
CA TRP A 124 10.83 -4.12 -6.34
C TRP A 124 11.62 -3.15 -5.45
N THR A 125 12.65 -3.63 -4.80
CA THR A 125 13.49 -2.81 -3.91
C THR A 125 14.07 -1.56 -4.61
N ASP A 126 14.42 -1.69 -5.90
CA ASP A 126 15.06 -0.63 -6.69
C ASP A 126 14.19 -0.14 -7.88
N VAL A 127 12.89 -0.44 -7.86
CA VAL A 127 11.97 -0.05 -8.96
C VAL A 127 11.58 1.42 -8.88
N PHE A 128 11.44 1.96 -7.68
CA PHE A 128 11.01 3.33 -7.44
C PHE A 128 12.22 4.24 -7.17
N ASP A 129 12.14 5.52 -7.61
CA ASP A 129 13.14 6.54 -7.25
C ASP A 129 13.08 6.85 -5.74
N VAL A 130 11.86 6.79 -5.18
CA VAL A 130 11.58 6.94 -3.76
C VAL A 130 10.57 5.88 -3.33
N ALA A 131 10.91 5.07 -2.33
CA ALA A 131 10.00 4.09 -1.74
C ALA A 131 9.91 4.33 -0.23
N LEU A 132 8.78 4.87 0.23
CA LEU A 132 8.51 5.15 1.63
C LEU A 132 7.52 4.16 2.23
N VAL A 133 7.90 3.61 3.36
CA VAL A 133 7.02 2.82 4.23
C VAL A 133 6.66 3.68 5.43
N THR A 134 5.37 3.81 5.75
CA THR A 134 4.95 4.71 6.84
C THR A 134 5.46 4.29 8.21
N GLY A 135 5.87 3.03 8.38
CA GLY A 135 6.61 2.57 9.56
C GLY A 135 7.93 3.32 9.80
N GLU A 136 8.51 3.93 8.79
CA GLU A 136 9.73 4.74 8.84
C GLU A 136 9.44 6.23 9.07
N LEU A 137 8.18 6.63 9.05
CA LEU A 137 7.73 8.02 9.12
C LEU A 137 7.07 8.34 10.47
N SER A 138 6.90 9.62 10.74
CA SER A 138 6.18 10.11 11.93
C SER A 138 4.66 9.92 11.84
N ALA A 139 4.11 9.77 10.63
CA ALA A 139 2.69 9.59 10.38
C ALA A 139 2.46 8.74 9.13
N GLY A 140 1.32 8.04 9.08
CA GLY A 140 0.85 7.30 7.92
C GLY A 140 -0.21 8.05 7.13
N LYS A 141 -0.49 7.61 5.90
CA LYS A 141 -1.65 8.11 5.13
C LYS A 141 -2.94 7.90 5.93
N PRO A 142 -3.87 8.83 5.97
CA PRO A 142 -4.00 10.03 5.12
C PRO A 142 -3.27 11.29 5.65
N ASP A 143 -2.45 11.20 6.70
CA ASP A 143 -1.80 12.37 7.25
C ASP A 143 -0.95 13.07 6.17
N ARG A 144 -1.15 14.38 6.05
CA ARG A 144 -0.46 15.25 5.09
C ARG A 144 1.08 15.13 5.18
N ALA A 145 1.62 14.94 6.39
CA ALA A 145 3.07 14.83 6.60
C ALA A 145 3.69 13.65 5.83
N ALA A 146 2.96 12.54 5.64
CA ALA A 146 3.45 11.41 4.85
C ALA A 146 3.62 11.78 3.37
N PHE A 147 2.67 12.51 2.80
CA PHE A 147 2.76 13.00 1.40
C PHE A 147 3.80 14.10 1.24
N GLU A 148 3.92 15.02 2.19
CA GLU A 148 4.96 16.06 2.18
C GLU A 148 6.36 15.44 2.22
N THR A 149 6.55 14.36 2.99
CA THR A 149 7.82 13.63 3.00
C THR A 149 8.09 12.99 1.64
N LEU A 150 7.09 12.36 1.03
CA LEU A 150 7.21 11.78 -0.32
C LEU A 150 7.60 12.83 -1.37
N LEU A 151 6.92 13.98 -1.38
CA LEU A 151 7.22 15.09 -2.30
C LEU A 151 8.63 15.63 -2.10
N GLY A 152 9.06 15.81 -0.85
CA GLY A 152 10.40 16.26 -0.51
C GLY A 152 11.50 15.33 -1.02
N GLU A 153 11.32 14.03 -0.84
CA GLU A 153 12.26 13.00 -1.32
C GLU A 153 12.24 12.87 -2.85
N LEU A 154 11.05 12.98 -3.48
CA LEU A 154 10.93 13.03 -4.93
C LEU A 154 11.49 14.31 -5.53
N GLY A 155 11.58 15.41 -4.76
CA GLY A 155 12.00 16.72 -5.27
C GLY A 155 11.00 17.29 -6.27
N THR A 156 9.70 17.10 -6.04
CA THR A 156 8.61 17.58 -6.91
C THR A 156 7.56 18.33 -6.09
N ASP A 157 6.80 19.20 -6.74
CA ASP A 157 5.69 19.89 -6.12
C ASP A 157 4.40 19.04 -6.17
N ALA A 158 3.49 19.29 -5.23
CA ALA A 158 2.21 18.59 -5.16
C ALA A 158 1.39 18.69 -6.47
N ALA A 159 1.38 19.89 -7.09
CA ALA A 159 0.65 20.14 -8.34
C ALA A 159 1.25 19.43 -9.58
N GLU A 160 2.47 18.92 -9.48
CA GLU A 160 3.19 18.20 -10.53
C GLU A 160 3.24 16.67 -10.26
N THR A 161 2.62 16.22 -9.17
CA THR A 161 2.64 14.82 -8.74
C THR A 161 1.23 14.24 -8.75
N VAL A 162 1.08 13.06 -9.35
CA VAL A 162 -0.16 12.27 -9.31
C VAL A 162 0.03 11.11 -8.34
N PHE A 163 -0.90 10.94 -7.42
CA PHE A 163 -0.95 9.77 -6.55
C PHE A 163 -1.96 8.75 -7.08
N VAL A 164 -1.60 7.48 -7.09
CA VAL A 164 -2.43 6.37 -7.57
C VAL A 164 -2.62 5.38 -6.43
N GLY A 165 -3.86 5.13 -6.03
CA GLY A 165 -4.16 4.23 -4.92
C GLY A 165 -5.61 3.77 -4.93
N ASP A 166 -5.97 2.84 -4.06
CA ASP A 166 -7.32 2.26 -3.99
C ASP A 166 -8.13 2.76 -2.78
N ASP A 167 -7.47 3.05 -1.65
CA ASP A 167 -8.14 3.48 -0.42
C ASP A 167 -8.63 4.93 -0.54
N VAL A 168 -9.97 5.11 -0.42
CA VAL A 168 -10.60 6.43 -0.54
C VAL A 168 -10.09 7.41 0.50
N THR A 169 -9.88 6.97 1.73
CA THR A 169 -9.45 7.83 2.84
C THR A 169 -7.94 8.02 2.84
N ALA A 170 -7.19 6.92 2.85
CA ALA A 170 -5.74 6.97 2.98
C ALA A 170 -5.08 7.56 1.73
N ASP A 171 -5.48 7.11 0.55
CA ASP A 171 -4.80 7.48 -0.70
C ASP A 171 -5.44 8.71 -1.35
N ILE A 172 -6.75 8.66 -1.62
CA ILE A 172 -7.37 9.68 -2.45
C ILE A 172 -7.59 10.96 -1.66
N GLN A 173 -8.24 10.88 -0.49
CA GLN A 173 -8.46 12.06 0.34
C GLN A 173 -7.13 12.59 0.88
N GLY A 174 -6.24 11.70 1.38
CA GLY A 174 -4.94 12.11 1.89
C GLY A 174 -4.09 12.83 0.84
N ALA A 175 -4.01 12.31 -0.39
CA ALA A 175 -3.28 12.98 -1.48
C ALA A 175 -3.90 14.32 -1.85
N THR A 176 -5.23 14.40 -2.00
CA THR A 176 -5.91 15.66 -2.36
C THR A 176 -5.81 16.72 -1.27
N ASP A 177 -5.87 16.34 0.00
CA ASP A 177 -5.66 17.24 1.15
C ASP A 177 -4.22 17.75 1.21
N ALA A 178 -3.26 16.98 0.71
CA ALA A 178 -1.87 17.38 0.56
C ALA A 178 -1.62 18.22 -0.71
N GLY A 179 -2.62 18.36 -1.59
CA GLY A 179 -2.56 19.17 -2.80
C GLY A 179 -2.15 18.42 -4.07
N LEU A 180 -1.99 17.10 -3.99
CA LEU A 180 -1.76 16.25 -5.16
C LEU A 180 -3.09 16.00 -5.92
N GLU A 181 -2.98 15.63 -7.18
CA GLU A 181 -4.08 14.99 -7.88
C GLU A 181 -4.04 13.47 -7.64
N ALA A 182 -5.23 12.85 -7.53
CA ALA A 182 -5.33 11.43 -7.22
C ALA A 182 -6.11 10.65 -8.26
N VAL A 183 -5.62 9.47 -8.63
CA VAL A 183 -6.30 8.48 -9.47
C VAL A 183 -6.72 7.31 -8.59
N GLN A 184 -8.02 7.03 -8.55
CA GLN A 184 -8.55 5.91 -7.77
C GLN A 184 -8.51 4.61 -8.57
N VAL A 185 -7.85 3.60 -8.01
CA VAL A 185 -7.90 2.22 -8.50
C VAL A 185 -9.13 1.53 -7.92
N CYS A 186 -9.95 0.95 -8.81
CA CYS A 186 -11.20 0.30 -8.45
C CYS A 186 -11.14 -1.21 -8.74
N TYR A 187 -11.83 -2.02 -7.94
CA TYR A 187 -11.94 -3.46 -8.15
C TYR A 187 -13.24 -4.01 -7.53
N PRO A 188 -13.72 -5.18 -7.96
CA PRO A 188 -14.92 -5.78 -7.39
C PRO A 188 -14.79 -6.02 -5.88
N GLY A 189 -15.74 -5.50 -5.11
CA GLY A 189 -15.72 -5.58 -3.63
C GLY A 189 -14.82 -4.54 -2.94
N GLY A 190 -14.11 -3.71 -3.71
CA GLY A 190 -13.33 -2.60 -3.18
C GLY A 190 -14.17 -1.37 -2.83
N PRO A 191 -13.52 -0.26 -2.41
CA PRO A 191 -14.20 0.97 -2.04
C PRO A 191 -15.04 1.58 -3.18
N GLU A 192 -16.10 2.30 -2.82
CA GLU A 192 -16.90 3.06 -3.79
C GLU A 192 -16.08 4.19 -4.43
N ARG A 193 -16.45 4.56 -5.66
CA ARG A 193 -15.81 5.66 -6.38
C ARG A 193 -16.05 7.00 -5.68
N THR A 194 -14.99 7.75 -5.44
CA THR A 194 -15.07 9.08 -4.83
C THR A 194 -14.90 10.20 -5.87
N PRO A 195 -15.68 11.28 -5.80
CA PRO A 195 -15.50 12.44 -6.68
C PRO A 195 -14.21 13.23 -6.41
N ALA A 196 -13.49 12.94 -5.35
CA ALA A 196 -12.19 13.56 -5.05
C ALA A 196 -11.09 13.13 -6.03
N ALA A 197 -11.22 11.93 -6.63
CA ALA A 197 -10.28 11.46 -7.65
C ALA A 197 -10.51 12.16 -9.00
N ILE A 198 -9.42 12.55 -9.68
CA ILE A 198 -9.49 13.11 -11.03
C ILE A 198 -9.88 12.06 -12.09
N ALA A 199 -9.61 10.78 -11.80
CA ALA A 199 -9.99 9.66 -12.64
C ALA A 199 -10.16 8.38 -11.81
N HIS A 200 -10.94 7.45 -12.38
CA HIS A 200 -11.15 6.11 -11.85
C HIS A 200 -10.70 5.10 -12.89
N VAL A 201 -9.93 4.12 -12.46
CA VAL A 201 -9.44 3.04 -13.33
C VAL A 201 -9.66 1.69 -12.67
N ASP A 202 -10.22 0.75 -13.40
CA ASP A 202 -10.32 -0.61 -12.88
C ASP A 202 -8.92 -1.21 -12.77
N ARG A 203 -8.61 -1.90 -11.67
CA ARG A 203 -7.26 -2.42 -11.36
C ARG A 203 -6.68 -3.24 -12.52
N ALA A 204 -7.49 -4.05 -13.17
CA ALA A 204 -7.06 -4.84 -14.33
C ALA A 204 -6.67 -3.98 -15.54
N ASP A 205 -7.22 -2.78 -15.65
CA ASP A 205 -6.96 -1.84 -16.75
C ASP A 205 -5.88 -0.81 -16.40
N LEU A 206 -5.45 -0.73 -15.14
CA LEU A 206 -4.44 0.23 -14.68
C LEU A 206 -3.21 0.27 -15.60
N PRO A 207 -2.58 -0.89 -15.95
CA PRO A 207 -1.37 -0.88 -16.75
C PRO A 207 -1.54 -0.31 -18.16
N THR A 208 -2.73 -0.40 -18.71
CA THR A 208 -2.99 0.05 -20.10
C THR A 208 -3.56 1.46 -20.16
N ARG A 209 -4.16 1.96 -19.09
CA ARG A 209 -4.90 3.23 -19.10
C ARG A 209 -4.20 4.39 -18.41
N LEU A 210 -3.28 4.11 -17.47
CA LEU A 210 -2.68 5.16 -16.63
C LEU A 210 -1.97 6.22 -17.48
N SER A 211 -1.12 5.83 -18.42
CA SER A 211 -0.40 6.78 -19.30
C SER A 211 -1.36 7.73 -20.04
N SER A 212 -2.51 7.22 -20.51
CA SER A 212 -3.50 8.06 -21.16
C SER A 212 -4.25 9.01 -20.22
N ILE A 213 -4.31 8.71 -18.93
CA ILE A 213 -4.87 9.59 -17.90
C ILE A 213 -3.88 10.72 -17.62
N LEU A 214 -2.59 10.39 -17.46
CA LEU A 214 -1.53 11.34 -17.17
C LEU A 214 -1.33 12.37 -18.32
N THR A 215 -1.45 11.96 -19.58
CA THR A 215 -1.26 12.84 -20.75
C THR A 215 -2.45 13.73 -21.09
N ARG A 216 -3.61 13.56 -20.46
CA ARG A 216 -4.82 14.38 -20.69
C ARG A 216 -4.98 15.56 -19.72
N ARG A 217 -4.00 15.82 -18.92
CA ARG A 217 -3.99 16.89 -17.89
C ARG A 217 -3.62 18.24 -18.46
#